data_210684313647ac24cb884f60e46ad47c
#
_entry.id   210684313647ac24cb884f60e46ad47c
#
_cell.length_a   1.000
_cell.length_b   1.000
_cell.length_c   1.000
_cell.angle_alpha   90.00
_cell.angle_beta   90.00
_cell.angle_gamma   90.00
#
_symmetry.space_group_name_H-M   'P 1'
#
loop_
_entity.id
_entity.type
_entity.pdbx_description
1 polymer ?
#
loop_
_entity_poly.entity_id
_entity_poly.type
_entity_poly.pdbx_seq_one_letter_code
_entity_poly.pdbx_strand_id
1 'polypeptide(L)'
;EHFIRATLESIAYQAKDVIHAMEEDAGVTLNGLRVDGGASANNMLVQFQADIIDAAVLRPECIETTALGAAYLAGLAAGYWKDRDEIRENWQLGRRFEPVMDSGERKKLLRGWQRAVRCARLWAEDGE
;
A
#
# COMPACT_ATOMS: atom_id res chain seq x y z
N GLU A 1 17.06 -15.78 2.36
CA GLU A 1 15.93 -15.49 1.46
C GLU A 1 14.59 -15.44 2.20
N HIS A 2 14.23 -16.46 3.00
CA HIS A 2 12.93 -16.52 3.67
C HIS A 2 12.66 -15.35 4.63
N PHE A 3 13.64 -14.88 5.37
CA PHE A 3 13.48 -13.72 6.27
C PHE A 3 13.19 -12.44 5.49
N ILE A 4 13.94 -12.19 4.42
CA ILE A 4 13.73 -11.00 3.56
C ILE A 4 12.33 -11.04 2.94
N ARG A 5 11.91 -12.20 2.45
CA ARG A 5 10.58 -12.38 1.90
C ARG A 5 9.50 -12.15 2.95
N ALA A 6 9.63 -12.76 4.12
CA ALA A 6 8.68 -12.58 5.23
C ALA A 6 8.56 -11.11 5.66
N THR A 7 9.68 -10.38 5.69
CA THR A 7 9.68 -8.94 5.99
C THR A 7 8.93 -8.14 4.94
N LEU A 8 9.14 -8.41 3.65
CA LEU A 8 8.41 -7.74 2.58
C LEU A 8 6.91 -8.09 2.59
N GLU A 9 6.57 -9.37 2.76
CA GLU A 9 5.17 -9.81 2.86
C GLU A 9 4.46 -9.20 4.07
N SER A 10 5.17 -9.02 5.21
CA SER A 10 4.58 -8.40 6.41
C SER A 10 4.10 -6.97 6.17
N ILE A 11 4.76 -6.20 5.30
CA ILE A 11 4.33 -4.84 4.91
C ILE A 11 2.94 -4.90 4.25
N ALA A 12 2.75 -5.84 3.33
CA ALA A 12 1.47 -5.99 2.64
C ALA A 12 0.34 -6.46 3.58
N TYR A 13 0.64 -7.37 4.52
CA TYR A 13 -0.34 -7.80 5.52
C TYR A 13 -0.76 -6.67 6.47
N GLN A 14 0.22 -5.89 6.96
CA GLN A 14 -0.07 -4.73 7.82
C GLN A 14 -0.90 -3.67 7.07
N ALA A 15 -0.57 -3.40 5.80
CA ALA A 15 -1.35 -2.50 4.97
C ALA A 15 -2.80 -3.01 4.81
N LYS A 16 -3.01 -4.35 4.62
CA LYS A 16 -4.35 -4.93 4.57
C LYS A 16 -5.12 -4.75 5.87
N ASP A 17 -4.48 -4.94 7.02
CA ASP A 17 -5.14 -4.75 8.31
C ASP A 17 -5.62 -3.29 8.49
N VAL A 18 -4.78 -2.31 8.13
CA VAL A 18 -5.14 -0.88 8.17
C VAL A 18 -6.27 -0.56 7.20
N ILE A 19 -6.17 -1.02 5.95
CA ILE A 19 -7.21 -0.80 4.93
C ILE A 19 -8.54 -1.39 5.39
N HIS A 20 -8.52 -2.60 5.97
CA HIS A 20 -9.73 -3.25 6.47
C HIS A 20 -10.41 -2.44 7.57
N ALA A 21 -9.63 -1.94 8.53
CA ALA A 21 -10.16 -1.06 9.57
C ALA A 21 -10.75 0.24 8.98
N MET A 22 -10.09 0.83 7.98
CA MET A 22 -10.62 2.02 7.29
C MET A 22 -11.91 1.73 6.52
N GLU A 23 -12.01 0.56 5.87
CA GLU A 23 -13.22 0.12 5.16
C GLU A 23 -14.40 -0.07 6.15
N GLU A 24 -14.14 -0.68 7.30
CA GLU A 24 -15.15 -0.86 8.35
C GLU A 24 -15.62 0.48 8.93
N ASP A 25 -14.71 1.38 9.27
CA ASP A 25 -15.03 2.69 9.84
C ASP A 25 -15.76 3.61 8.85
N ALA A 26 -15.39 3.58 7.57
CA ALA A 26 -15.95 4.45 6.55
C ALA A 26 -17.20 3.86 5.87
N GLY A 27 -17.46 2.56 6.03
CA GLY A 27 -18.57 1.86 5.33
C GLY A 27 -18.38 1.81 3.80
N VAL A 28 -17.15 1.84 3.31
CA VAL A 28 -16.80 1.85 1.89
C VAL A 28 -15.85 0.71 1.56
N THR A 29 -15.84 0.27 0.31
CA THR A 29 -14.90 -0.74 -0.18
C THR A 29 -13.82 -0.07 -1.01
N LEU A 30 -12.57 -0.48 -0.82
CA LEU A 30 -11.43 0.02 -1.58
C LEU A 30 -11.51 -0.39 -3.05
N ASN A 31 -11.57 0.58 -3.95
CA ASN A 31 -11.56 0.34 -5.41
C ASN A 31 -10.13 0.25 -6.00
N GLY A 32 -9.13 0.70 -5.25
CA GLY A 32 -7.73 0.68 -5.67
C GLY A 32 -6.86 1.46 -4.70
N LEU A 33 -5.59 1.07 -4.61
CA LEU A 33 -4.60 1.67 -3.74
C LEU A 33 -3.54 2.38 -4.57
N ARG A 34 -3.23 3.63 -4.24
CA ARG A 34 -2.05 4.32 -4.78
C ARG A 34 -0.88 4.15 -3.83
N VAL A 35 0.28 3.79 -4.38
CA VAL A 35 1.51 3.58 -3.61
C VAL A 35 2.63 4.45 -4.15
N ASP A 36 3.51 4.89 -3.26
CA ASP A 36 4.67 5.72 -3.57
C ASP A 36 5.84 5.41 -2.63
N GLY A 37 6.90 6.20 -2.74
CA GLY A 37 8.11 6.02 -1.95
C GLY A 37 9.00 4.86 -2.42
N GLY A 38 10.23 4.78 -1.89
CA GLY A 38 11.25 3.86 -2.34
C GLY A 38 10.85 2.37 -2.28
N ALA A 39 10.07 1.96 -1.28
CA ALA A 39 9.60 0.59 -1.16
C ALA A 39 8.68 0.17 -2.33
N SER A 40 7.92 1.10 -2.89
CA SER A 40 7.03 0.86 -4.03
C SER A 40 7.77 0.51 -5.33
N ALA A 41 9.07 0.77 -5.43
CA ALA A 41 9.90 0.33 -6.55
C ALA A 41 10.01 -1.20 -6.65
N ASN A 42 9.79 -1.92 -5.54
CA ASN A 42 9.86 -3.37 -5.51
C ASN A 42 8.57 -4.00 -6.09
N ASN A 43 8.67 -4.50 -7.32
CA ASN A 43 7.53 -5.09 -8.02
C ASN A 43 6.93 -6.31 -7.29
N MET A 44 7.75 -7.12 -6.60
CA MET A 44 7.27 -8.29 -5.86
C MET A 44 6.41 -7.85 -4.68
N LEU A 45 6.86 -6.85 -3.92
CA LEU A 45 6.09 -6.30 -2.82
C LEU A 45 4.76 -5.72 -3.30
N VAL A 46 4.78 -4.90 -4.35
CA VAL A 46 3.56 -4.23 -4.84
C VAL A 46 2.57 -5.22 -5.45
N GLN A 47 3.06 -6.26 -6.17
CA GLN A 47 2.20 -7.32 -6.67
C GLN A 47 1.59 -8.12 -5.52
N PHE A 48 2.39 -8.52 -4.54
CA PHE A 48 1.89 -9.23 -3.37
C PHE A 48 0.88 -8.39 -2.57
N GLN A 49 1.09 -7.08 -2.50
CA GLN A 49 0.13 -6.16 -1.89
C GLN A 49 -1.21 -6.15 -2.63
N ALA A 50 -1.20 -6.06 -3.98
CA ALA A 50 -2.42 -6.16 -4.78
C ALA A 50 -3.16 -7.48 -4.52
N ASP A 51 -2.42 -8.60 -4.46
CA ASP A 51 -2.95 -9.93 -4.21
C ASP A 51 -3.60 -10.06 -2.82
N ILE A 52 -2.96 -9.50 -1.78
CA ILE A 52 -3.44 -9.60 -0.39
C ILE A 52 -4.62 -8.67 -0.12
N ILE A 53 -4.62 -7.46 -0.66
CA ILE A 53 -5.75 -6.53 -0.48
C ILE A 53 -6.95 -6.85 -1.38
N ASP A 54 -6.75 -7.66 -2.43
CA ASP A 54 -7.75 -7.98 -3.45
C ASP A 54 -8.24 -6.75 -4.24
N ALA A 55 -7.35 -5.84 -4.53
CA ALA A 55 -7.64 -4.61 -5.27
C ALA A 55 -6.43 -4.17 -6.10
N ALA A 56 -6.69 -3.41 -7.16
CA ALA A 56 -5.63 -2.88 -8.01
C ALA A 56 -4.71 -1.94 -7.21
N VAL A 57 -3.40 -2.07 -7.41
CA VAL A 57 -2.41 -1.13 -6.88
C VAL A 57 -1.80 -0.32 -8.01
N LEU A 58 -1.82 1.00 -7.85
CA LEU A 58 -1.39 1.99 -8.84
C LEU A 58 -0.11 2.66 -8.35
N ARG A 59 0.96 2.49 -9.09
CA ARG A 59 2.24 3.15 -8.84
C ARG A 59 2.47 4.24 -9.88
N PRO A 60 2.73 5.51 -9.49
CA PRO A 60 3.06 6.58 -10.41
C PRO A 60 4.44 6.37 -11.06
N GLU A 61 4.73 7.09 -12.13
CA GLU A 61 6.08 7.14 -12.70
C GLU A 61 7.08 7.76 -11.72
N CYS A 62 6.72 8.88 -11.12
CA CYS A 62 7.51 9.51 -10.07
C CYS A 62 7.09 8.94 -8.70
N ILE A 63 7.95 8.15 -8.08
CA ILE A 63 7.70 7.55 -6.76
C ILE A 63 8.13 8.45 -5.59
N GLU A 64 8.86 9.54 -5.85
CA GLU A 64 9.29 10.50 -4.83
C GLU A 64 8.23 11.60 -4.60
N THR A 65 7.03 11.18 -4.23
CA THR A 65 5.85 12.06 -4.15
C THR A 65 5.94 13.09 -3.03
N THR A 66 6.71 12.85 -1.97
CA THR A 66 6.92 13.84 -0.90
C THR A 66 7.65 15.08 -1.42
N ALA A 67 8.77 14.88 -2.13
CA ALA A 67 9.50 15.96 -2.75
C ALA A 67 8.68 16.66 -3.84
N LEU A 68 7.96 15.87 -4.65
CA LEU A 68 7.07 16.39 -5.68
C LEU A 68 5.92 17.22 -5.09
N GLY A 69 5.34 16.78 -3.97
CA GLY A 69 4.30 17.53 -3.26
C GLY A 69 4.79 18.89 -2.74
N ALA A 70 6.00 18.93 -2.18
CA ALA A 70 6.63 20.19 -1.78
C ALA A 70 6.87 21.13 -2.98
N ALA A 71 7.34 20.57 -4.11
CA ALA A 71 7.52 21.33 -5.35
C ALA A 71 6.19 21.88 -5.88
N TYR A 72 5.12 21.10 -5.85
CA TYR A 72 3.78 21.54 -6.24
C TYR A 72 3.26 22.69 -5.39
N LEU A 73 3.42 22.61 -4.07
CA LEU A 73 3.02 23.70 -3.16
C LEU A 73 3.82 24.99 -3.41
N ALA A 74 5.14 24.85 -3.59
CA ALA A 74 6.00 25.98 -3.91
C ALA A 74 5.63 26.62 -5.28
N GLY A 75 5.36 25.79 -6.28
CA GLY A 75 4.96 26.23 -7.61
C GLY A 75 3.60 26.93 -7.64
N LEU A 76 2.63 26.46 -6.84
CA LEU A 76 1.35 27.16 -6.67
C LEU A 76 1.56 28.54 -6.02
N ALA A 77 2.39 28.61 -4.98
CA ALA A 77 2.66 29.85 -4.28
C ALA A 77 3.41 30.86 -5.17
N ALA A 78 4.29 30.37 -6.05
CA ALA A 78 5.04 31.20 -7.00
C ALA A 78 4.27 31.52 -8.29
N GLY A 79 3.06 30.97 -8.47
CA GLY A 79 2.27 31.14 -9.69
C GLY A 79 2.80 30.36 -10.91
N TYR A 80 3.61 29.33 -10.69
CA TYR A 80 4.08 28.43 -11.76
C TYR A 80 2.95 27.54 -12.27
N TRP A 81 2.14 26.99 -11.35
CA TRP A 81 0.86 26.33 -11.66
C TRP A 81 -0.29 27.22 -11.25
N LYS A 82 -1.32 27.26 -12.09
CA LYS A 82 -2.50 28.08 -11.89
C LYS A 82 -3.36 27.59 -10.71
N ASP A 83 -3.57 26.28 -10.65
CA ASP A 83 -4.45 25.65 -9.69
C ASP A 83 -4.09 24.15 -9.46
N ARG A 84 -4.86 23.50 -8.59
CA ARG A 84 -4.67 22.08 -8.28
C ARG A 84 -5.07 21.14 -9.42
N ASP A 85 -5.92 21.58 -10.32
CA ASP A 85 -6.39 20.75 -11.42
C ASP A 85 -5.29 20.61 -12.48
N GLU A 86 -4.55 21.68 -12.76
CA GLU A 86 -3.34 21.63 -13.57
C GLU A 86 -2.27 20.69 -12.97
N ILE A 87 -2.13 20.66 -11.65
CA ILE A 87 -1.22 19.71 -10.99
C ILE A 87 -1.71 18.26 -11.14
N ARG A 88 -3.01 18.02 -11.04
CA ARG A 88 -3.59 16.67 -11.20
C ARG A 88 -3.33 16.09 -12.59
N GLU A 89 -3.29 16.93 -13.62
CA GLU A 89 -2.97 16.52 -14.99
C GLU A 89 -1.52 16.03 -15.14
N ASN A 90 -0.62 16.46 -14.23
CA ASN A 90 0.77 16.00 -14.22
C ASN A 90 0.96 14.62 -13.61
N TRP A 91 -0.07 14.05 -12.94
CA TRP A 91 0.03 12.72 -12.39
C TRP A 91 0.02 11.68 -13.51
N GLN A 92 1.09 10.90 -13.62
CA GLN A 92 1.23 9.86 -14.63
C GLN A 92 1.30 8.50 -13.97
N LEU A 93 0.50 7.55 -14.48
CA LEU A 93 0.52 6.16 -14.06
C LEU A 93 1.74 5.48 -14.65
N GLY A 94 2.68 5.07 -13.81
CA GLY A 94 3.84 4.27 -14.23
C GLY A 94 3.50 2.79 -14.38
N ARG A 95 2.81 2.21 -13.39
CA ARG A 95 2.38 0.80 -13.44
C ARG A 95 1.14 0.54 -12.61
N ARG A 96 0.29 -0.34 -13.13
CA ARG A 96 -0.87 -0.94 -12.46
C ARG A 96 -0.59 -2.41 -12.17
N PHE A 97 -0.90 -2.86 -10.96
CA PHE A 97 -0.79 -4.25 -10.53
C PHE A 97 -2.20 -4.74 -10.18
N GLU A 98 -2.64 -5.77 -10.88
CA GLU A 98 -3.92 -6.41 -10.62
C GLU A 98 -3.73 -7.61 -9.70
N PRO A 99 -4.69 -7.95 -8.83
CA PRO A 99 -4.64 -9.18 -8.05
C PRO A 99 -4.71 -10.39 -8.98
N VAL A 100 -3.77 -11.33 -8.82
CA VAL A 100 -3.69 -12.57 -9.60
C VAL A 100 -3.72 -13.82 -8.73
N MET A 101 -3.61 -13.67 -7.41
CA MET A 101 -3.61 -14.76 -6.46
C MET A 101 -5.00 -15.38 -6.32
N ASP A 102 -5.06 -16.71 -6.27
CA ASP A 102 -6.31 -17.43 -5.97
C ASP A 102 -6.88 -17.05 -4.60
N SER A 103 -8.19 -16.95 -4.52
CA SER A 103 -8.88 -16.53 -3.29
C SER A 103 -8.70 -17.49 -2.11
N GLY A 104 -8.52 -18.78 -2.38
CA GLY A 104 -8.25 -19.80 -1.36
C GLY A 104 -6.85 -19.66 -0.78
N GLU A 105 -5.86 -19.39 -1.63
CA GLU A 105 -4.49 -19.11 -1.20
C GLU A 105 -4.42 -17.83 -0.38
N ARG A 106 -5.03 -16.74 -0.86
CA ARG A 106 -5.13 -15.48 -0.12
C ARG A 106 -5.71 -15.67 1.28
N LYS A 107 -6.85 -16.37 1.39
CA LYS A 107 -7.47 -16.66 2.69
C LYS A 107 -6.57 -17.49 3.61
N LYS A 108 -5.81 -18.42 3.06
CA LYS A 108 -4.85 -19.23 3.83
C LYS A 108 -3.73 -18.35 4.40
N LEU A 109 -3.17 -17.47 3.57
CA LEU A 109 -2.10 -16.55 3.97
C LEU A 109 -2.58 -15.56 5.04
N LEU A 110 -3.74 -14.95 4.86
CA LEU A 110 -4.32 -14.02 5.83
C LEU A 110 -4.61 -14.70 7.19
N ARG A 111 -5.13 -15.92 7.19
CA ARG A 111 -5.28 -16.70 8.44
C ARG A 111 -3.95 -16.98 9.12
N GLY A 112 -2.90 -17.28 8.33
CA GLY A 112 -1.55 -17.46 8.84
C GLY A 112 -1.01 -16.20 9.51
N TRP A 113 -1.18 -15.05 8.87
CA TRP A 113 -0.82 -13.74 9.41
C TRP A 113 -1.53 -13.44 10.73
N GLN A 114 -2.86 -13.53 10.76
CA GLN A 114 -3.67 -13.28 11.96
C GLN A 114 -3.27 -14.20 13.13
N ARG A 115 -2.95 -15.48 12.83
CA ARG A 115 -2.45 -16.41 13.84
C ARG A 115 -1.09 -15.98 14.38
N ALA A 116 -0.17 -15.55 13.51
CA ALA A 116 1.16 -15.10 13.91
C ALA A 116 1.09 -13.85 14.80
N VAL A 117 0.28 -12.86 14.41
CA VAL A 117 0.05 -11.64 15.20
C VAL A 117 -0.52 -11.97 16.58
N ARG A 118 -1.51 -12.88 16.63
CA ARG A 118 -2.08 -13.32 17.91
C ARG A 118 -1.05 -14.01 18.81
N CYS A 119 -0.20 -14.87 18.27
CA CYS A 119 0.87 -15.50 19.03
C CYS A 119 1.88 -14.46 19.56
N ALA A 120 2.25 -13.47 18.76
CA ALA A 120 3.16 -12.41 19.18
C ALA A 120 2.57 -11.55 20.31
N ARG A 121 1.26 -11.25 20.24
CA ARG A 121 0.56 -10.50 21.30
C ARG A 121 0.51 -11.29 22.62
N LEU A 122 0.13 -12.56 22.56
CA LEU A 122 0.12 -13.44 23.76
C LEU A 122 1.51 -13.52 24.40
N TRP A 123 2.56 -13.66 23.58
CA TRP A 123 3.93 -13.64 24.09
C TRP A 123 4.29 -12.35 24.84
N ALA A 124 3.80 -11.21 24.38
CA ALA A 124 4.06 -9.92 25.03
C ALA A 124 3.27 -9.75 26.34
N GLU A 125 2.06 -10.31 26.42
CA GLU A 125 1.20 -10.29 27.62
C GLU A 125 1.76 -11.17 28.76
N ASP A 126 2.43 -12.28 28.45
CA ASP A 126 3.06 -13.17 29.44
C ASP A 126 4.37 -12.61 30.04
N GLY A 127 4.84 -11.46 29.58
CA GLY A 127 6.10 -10.83 29.99
C GLY A 127 5.96 -9.68 30.98
N GLU A 128 4.75 -9.33 31.40
CA GLU A 128 4.45 -8.38 32.50
C GLU A 128 4.10 -9.17 33.77
#